data_1d7bd3e8ead9bf8bd8161556aeb3133e
#
_entry.id   1d7bd3e8ead9bf8bd8161556aeb3133e
#
_cell.length_a   1.000
_cell.length_b   1.000
_cell.length_c   1.000
_cell.angle_alpha   90.00
_cell.angle_beta   90.00
_cell.angle_gamma   90.00
#
_symmetry.space_group_name_H-M   'P 1'
#
loop_
_entity.id
_entity.type
_entity.pdbx_description
1 polymer ?
#
loop_
_entity_poly.entity_id
_entity_poly.type
_entity_poly.pdbx_seq_one_letter_code
_entity_poly.pdbx_strand_id
1 'polypeptide(L)'
;MEIFADTADLKEIRTWLDFGVIDGVTTNPSILLANGVYHLRDGAVAIATLLGDKPLSVEVVSDDPDAMYEQAVKMATWAPNIVIKIPIITTQGEPCLGVISSLNRAGIKVNATACLSFNQAMLAAKAGATYISLFAGRISDEGADASEVVRSTAEWLKRWNFPSKIIVGSIRETITVQDAALAGAHVVTIPPKFLRQMIDHKYSRFTVAQFLADGMSAAERMRALEVSLGINGGGAKKAPAVRVK
;
A
#
# COMPACT_ATOMS: atom_id res chain seq x y z
N MET A 1 -9.80 5.16 3.10
CA MET A 1 -8.50 5.15 2.39
C MET A 1 -7.96 3.72 2.44
N GLU A 2 -7.56 3.19 1.30
CA GLU A 2 -6.93 1.88 1.20
C GLU A 2 -5.43 1.99 1.51
N ILE A 3 -4.83 0.93 2.04
CA ILE A 3 -3.38 0.84 2.30
C ILE A 3 -2.81 -0.26 1.43
N PHE A 4 -1.85 0.09 0.57
CA PHE A 4 -1.09 -0.88 -0.21
C PHE A 4 0.31 -1.04 0.39
N ALA A 5 0.89 -2.24 0.26
CA ALA A 5 2.29 -2.43 0.58
C ALA A 5 3.17 -2.17 -0.65
N ASP A 6 4.22 -1.38 -0.49
CA ASP A 6 5.18 -1.08 -1.57
C ASP A 6 6.38 -2.02 -1.44
N THR A 7 6.23 -3.26 -1.91
CA THR A 7 7.23 -4.33 -1.75
C THR A 7 6.98 -5.52 -2.68
N ALA A 8 8.01 -6.32 -2.92
CA ALA A 8 7.92 -7.62 -3.59
C ALA A 8 8.30 -8.81 -2.66
N ASP A 9 8.53 -8.54 -1.38
CA ASP A 9 8.83 -9.58 -0.39
C ASP A 9 7.54 -10.32 0.01
N LEU A 10 7.43 -11.58 -0.39
CA LEU A 10 6.27 -12.43 -0.11
C LEU A 10 6.01 -12.63 1.39
N LYS A 11 7.06 -12.62 2.23
CA LYS A 11 6.90 -12.78 3.68
C LYS A 11 6.30 -11.52 4.29
N GLU A 12 6.77 -10.35 3.86
CA GLU A 12 6.20 -9.07 4.26
C GLU A 12 4.74 -8.98 3.84
N ILE A 13 4.44 -9.26 2.58
CA ILE A 13 3.08 -9.24 2.04
C ILE A 13 2.17 -10.15 2.87
N ARG A 14 2.59 -11.41 3.12
CA ARG A 14 1.84 -12.36 3.94
C ARG A 14 1.57 -11.82 5.33
N THR A 15 2.60 -11.30 6.00
CA THR A 15 2.48 -10.75 7.35
C THR A 15 1.42 -9.66 7.43
N TRP A 16 1.44 -8.69 6.49
CA TRP A 16 0.50 -7.58 6.50
C TRP A 16 -0.91 -7.97 6.04
N LEU A 17 -1.03 -9.02 5.19
CA LEU A 17 -2.33 -9.64 4.87
C LEU A 17 -2.94 -10.33 6.08
N ASP A 18 -2.14 -11.11 6.82
CA ASP A 18 -2.59 -11.83 8.01
C ASP A 18 -3.01 -10.86 9.13
N PHE A 19 -2.40 -9.69 9.20
CA PHE A 19 -2.84 -8.60 10.10
C PHE A 19 -4.11 -7.89 9.62
N GLY A 20 -4.58 -8.14 8.40
CA GLY A 20 -5.75 -7.48 7.82
C GLY A 20 -5.54 -6.00 7.50
N VAL A 21 -4.28 -5.57 7.31
CA VAL A 21 -3.93 -4.14 7.15
C VAL A 21 -3.89 -3.70 5.71
N ILE A 22 -3.42 -4.55 4.78
CA ILE A 22 -3.21 -4.16 3.39
C ILE A 22 -4.35 -4.57 2.46
N ASP A 23 -4.66 -3.67 1.52
CA ASP A 23 -5.71 -3.82 0.50
C ASP A 23 -5.15 -4.12 -0.88
N GLY A 24 -3.84 -4.09 -1.07
CA GLY A 24 -3.15 -4.35 -2.32
C GLY A 24 -1.65 -4.20 -2.21
N VAL A 25 -0.97 -4.34 -3.33
CA VAL A 25 0.50 -4.22 -3.43
C VAL A 25 0.88 -3.39 -4.66
N THR A 26 1.89 -2.55 -4.51
CA THR A 26 2.58 -1.93 -5.64
C THR A 26 4.02 -2.46 -5.72
N THR A 27 4.45 -2.70 -6.94
CA THR A 27 5.83 -2.99 -7.27
C THR A 27 6.36 -2.01 -8.32
N ASN A 28 7.65 -2.02 -8.50
CA ASN A 28 8.35 -1.38 -9.62
C ASN A 28 9.66 -2.15 -9.87
N PRO A 29 10.37 -1.91 -10.98
CA PRO A 29 11.59 -2.64 -11.29
C PRO A 29 12.64 -2.60 -10.19
N SER A 30 12.82 -1.46 -9.50
CA SER A 30 13.80 -1.31 -8.42
C SER A 30 13.40 -2.16 -7.18
N ILE A 31 12.12 -2.20 -6.83
CA ILE A 31 11.61 -3.02 -5.72
C ILE A 31 11.80 -4.50 -6.03
N LEU A 32 11.44 -4.94 -7.24
CA LEU A 32 11.62 -6.33 -7.66
C LEU A 32 13.10 -6.74 -7.59
N LEU A 33 13.99 -5.92 -8.13
CA LEU A 33 15.43 -6.16 -8.09
C LEU A 33 15.95 -6.23 -6.64
N ALA A 34 15.57 -5.30 -5.79
CA ALA A 34 15.98 -5.26 -4.38
C ALA A 34 15.50 -6.49 -3.57
N ASN A 35 14.41 -7.11 -3.99
CA ASN A 35 13.87 -8.32 -3.37
C ASN A 35 14.31 -9.62 -4.07
N GLY A 36 15.28 -9.56 -4.99
CA GLY A 36 15.82 -10.73 -5.69
C GLY A 36 14.87 -11.36 -6.72
N VAL A 37 13.87 -10.61 -7.17
CA VAL A 37 12.91 -11.06 -8.19
C VAL A 37 13.46 -10.70 -9.57
N TYR A 38 14.14 -11.64 -10.21
CA TYR A 38 14.77 -11.45 -11.53
C TYR A 38 13.86 -11.88 -12.69
N HIS A 39 12.87 -12.72 -12.44
CA HIS A 39 11.87 -13.14 -13.41
C HIS A 39 10.55 -12.43 -13.13
N LEU A 40 10.30 -11.33 -13.86
CA LEU A 40 9.16 -10.43 -13.63
C LEU A 40 7.81 -11.17 -13.59
N ARG A 41 7.56 -12.08 -14.55
CA ARG A 41 6.32 -12.84 -14.62
C ARG A 41 6.12 -13.72 -13.39
N ASP A 42 7.14 -14.51 -13.04
CA ASP A 42 7.02 -15.49 -11.96
C ASP A 42 6.83 -14.77 -10.61
N GLY A 43 7.55 -13.67 -10.38
CA GLY A 43 7.39 -12.84 -9.21
C GLY A 43 6.00 -12.20 -9.14
N ALA A 44 5.53 -11.62 -10.25
CA ALA A 44 4.20 -11.02 -10.30
C ALA A 44 3.09 -12.04 -10.06
N VAL A 45 3.17 -13.23 -10.68
CA VAL A 45 2.19 -14.31 -10.48
C VAL A 45 2.20 -14.82 -9.03
N ALA A 46 3.38 -14.97 -8.42
CA ALA A 46 3.47 -15.38 -7.01
C ALA A 46 2.81 -14.37 -6.07
N ILE A 47 3.08 -13.08 -6.27
CA ILE A 47 2.46 -12.00 -5.47
C ILE A 47 0.96 -11.94 -5.74
N ALA A 48 0.53 -11.96 -7.01
CA ALA A 48 -0.88 -11.91 -7.39
C ALA A 48 -1.70 -13.06 -6.79
N THR A 49 -1.12 -14.27 -6.80
CA THR A 49 -1.74 -15.48 -6.18
C THR A 49 -1.90 -15.30 -4.66
N LEU A 50 -0.88 -14.75 -4.00
CA LEU A 50 -0.91 -14.49 -2.56
C LEU A 50 -1.98 -13.45 -2.18
N LEU A 51 -2.20 -12.45 -3.03
CA LEU A 51 -3.15 -11.36 -2.82
C LEU A 51 -4.62 -11.77 -3.03
N GLY A 52 -4.89 -12.84 -3.77
CA GLY A 52 -6.27 -13.21 -4.13
C GLY A 52 -6.92 -12.15 -5.01
N ASP A 53 -8.01 -11.53 -4.55
CA ASP A 53 -8.73 -10.50 -5.30
C ASP A 53 -8.16 -9.08 -5.15
N LYS A 54 -7.19 -8.89 -4.24
CA LYS A 54 -6.60 -7.59 -3.99
C LYS A 54 -5.65 -7.20 -5.13
N PRO A 55 -5.64 -5.93 -5.58
CA PRO A 55 -4.87 -5.50 -6.73
C PRO A 55 -3.35 -5.54 -6.52
N LEU A 56 -2.65 -5.93 -7.59
CA LEU A 56 -1.20 -5.85 -7.72
C LEU A 56 -0.83 -4.92 -8.86
N SER A 57 -0.12 -3.84 -8.58
CA SER A 57 0.44 -2.96 -9.62
C SER A 57 1.82 -3.44 -10.07
N VAL A 58 1.95 -3.73 -11.38
CA VAL A 58 3.20 -4.19 -12.02
C VAL A 58 3.55 -3.25 -13.18
N GLU A 59 4.80 -2.77 -13.21
CA GLU A 59 5.26 -1.74 -14.15
C GLU A 59 5.86 -2.36 -15.42
N VAL A 60 5.54 -1.77 -16.59
CA VAL A 60 6.24 -2.06 -17.84
C VAL A 60 7.68 -1.58 -17.79
N VAL A 61 8.55 -2.23 -18.53
CA VAL A 61 10.00 -1.92 -18.54
C VAL A 61 10.49 -1.46 -19.92
N SER A 62 9.64 -0.76 -20.67
CA SER A 62 9.96 -0.17 -21.95
C SER A 62 9.88 1.34 -21.88
N ASP A 63 10.61 2.04 -22.75
CA ASP A 63 10.54 3.50 -22.94
C ASP A 63 9.89 3.88 -24.29
N ASP A 64 9.49 2.89 -25.09
CA ASP A 64 8.77 3.04 -26.34
C ASP A 64 7.27 2.79 -26.15
N PRO A 65 6.37 3.71 -26.54
CA PRO A 65 4.93 3.58 -26.29
C PRO A 65 4.28 2.33 -26.94
N ASP A 66 4.69 1.93 -28.14
CA ASP A 66 4.12 0.75 -28.79
C ASP A 66 4.55 -0.52 -28.07
N ALA A 67 5.84 -0.62 -27.71
CA ALA A 67 6.37 -1.72 -26.91
C ALA A 67 5.76 -1.75 -25.48
N MET A 68 5.48 -0.59 -24.87
CA MET A 68 4.74 -0.52 -23.59
C MET A 68 3.36 -1.13 -23.72
N TYR A 69 2.63 -0.82 -24.80
CA TYR A 69 1.30 -1.36 -25.01
C TYR A 69 1.33 -2.90 -25.17
N GLU A 70 2.21 -3.42 -26.02
CA GLU A 70 2.35 -4.86 -26.24
C GLU A 70 2.73 -5.59 -24.95
N GLN A 71 3.69 -5.04 -24.19
CA GLN A 71 4.10 -5.59 -22.90
C GLN A 71 2.94 -5.57 -21.90
N ALA A 72 2.20 -4.47 -21.80
CA ALA A 72 1.06 -4.31 -20.92
C ALA A 72 -0.05 -5.34 -21.19
N VAL A 73 -0.43 -5.52 -22.45
CA VAL A 73 -1.43 -6.53 -22.88
C VAL A 73 -1.00 -7.93 -22.44
N LYS A 74 0.26 -8.29 -22.66
CA LYS A 74 0.81 -9.58 -22.21
C LYS A 74 0.81 -9.72 -20.70
N MET A 75 1.23 -8.70 -19.96
CA MET A 75 1.28 -8.71 -18.50
C MET A 75 -0.10 -8.81 -17.87
N ALA A 76 -1.12 -8.18 -18.46
CA ALA A 76 -2.50 -8.24 -17.97
C ALA A 76 -3.09 -9.67 -17.98
N THR A 77 -2.52 -10.59 -18.77
CA THR A 77 -2.95 -12.01 -18.81
C THR A 77 -2.34 -12.87 -17.71
N TRP A 78 -1.39 -12.37 -16.91
CA TRP A 78 -0.68 -13.19 -15.93
C TRP A 78 -1.53 -13.54 -14.71
N ALA A 79 -2.42 -12.62 -14.29
CA ALA A 79 -3.41 -12.86 -13.25
C ALA A 79 -4.54 -11.80 -13.31
N PRO A 80 -5.76 -12.12 -12.85
CA PRO A 80 -6.94 -11.24 -12.98
C PRO A 80 -6.87 -9.96 -12.13
N ASN A 81 -6.04 -9.95 -11.09
CA ASN A 81 -5.87 -8.84 -10.17
C ASN A 81 -4.68 -7.93 -10.50
N ILE A 82 -4.03 -8.14 -11.65
CA ILE A 82 -2.93 -7.26 -12.11
C ILE A 82 -3.50 -5.94 -12.63
N VAL A 83 -2.86 -4.86 -12.21
CA VAL A 83 -3.02 -3.50 -12.70
C VAL A 83 -1.69 -3.08 -13.31
N ILE A 84 -1.72 -2.65 -14.57
CA ILE A 84 -0.50 -2.31 -15.31
C ILE A 84 -0.06 -0.88 -14.97
N LYS A 85 1.19 -0.72 -14.53
CA LYS A 85 1.77 0.62 -14.33
C LYS A 85 2.40 1.09 -15.63
N ILE A 86 1.93 2.26 -16.09
CA ILE A 86 2.43 2.98 -17.27
C ILE A 86 2.97 4.34 -16.81
N PRO A 87 4.22 4.69 -17.11
CA PRO A 87 4.74 6.03 -16.80
C PRO A 87 3.93 7.08 -17.56
N ILE A 88 3.75 8.26 -16.95
CA ILE A 88 2.99 9.35 -17.59
C ILE A 88 3.70 9.91 -18.83
N ILE A 89 5.01 9.74 -18.89
CA ILE A 89 5.90 10.30 -19.91
C ILE A 89 7.11 9.37 -20.09
N THR A 90 7.67 9.30 -21.30
CA THR A 90 8.92 8.60 -21.59
C THR A 90 10.15 9.42 -21.12
N THR A 91 11.33 8.82 -21.14
CA THR A 91 12.60 9.53 -20.83
C THR A 91 12.92 10.64 -21.83
N GLN A 92 12.32 10.62 -23.01
CA GLN A 92 12.47 11.63 -24.05
C GLN A 92 11.39 12.73 -24.01
N GLY A 93 10.47 12.66 -23.03
CA GLY A 93 9.40 13.65 -22.87
C GLY A 93 8.15 13.36 -23.70
N GLU A 94 8.02 12.17 -24.29
CA GLU A 94 6.84 11.78 -25.06
C GLU A 94 5.71 11.34 -24.11
N PRO A 95 4.48 11.89 -24.23
CA PRO A 95 3.36 11.52 -23.38
C PRO A 95 2.88 10.09 -23.62
N CYS A 96 2.77 9.27 -22.56
CA CYS A 96 2.22 7.91 -22.64
C CYS A 96 0.69 7.84 -22.51
N LEU A 97 -0.01 8.99 -22.64
CA LEU A 97 -1.46 9.08 -22.52
C LEU A 97 -2.20 8.23 -23.55
N GLY A 98 -1.65 8.08 -24.75
CA GLY A 98 -2.18 7.23 -25.80
C GLY A 98 -2.20 5.75 -25.41
N VAL A 99 -1.14 5.28 -24.77
CA VAL A 99 -1.02 3.91 -24.23
C VAL A 99 -2.07 3.69 -23.15
N ILE A 100 -2.16 4.60 -22.17
CA ILE A 100 -3.16 4.55 -21.08
C ILE A 100 -4.57 4.44 -21.66
N SER A 101 -4.91 5.32 -22.62
CA SER A 101 -6.24 5.34 -23.23
C SER A 101 -6.54 4.05 -24.00
N SER A 102 -5.57 3.51 -24.74
CA SER A 102 -5.75 2.26 -25.50
C SER A 102 -5.94 1.05 -24.59
N LEU A 103 -5.18 0.96 -23.51
CA LEU A 103 -5.34 -0.09 -22.50
C LEU A 103 -6.69 -0.01 -21.79
N ASN A 104 -7.13 1.20 -21.43
CA ASN A 104 -8.45 1.41 -20.81
C ASN A 104 -9.59 0.95 -21.75
N ARG A 105 -9.53 1.30 -23.06
CA ARG A 105 -10.50 0.81 -24.05
C ARG A 105 -10.49 -0.71 -24.21
N ALA A 106 -9.34 -1.35 -24.00
CA ALA A 106 -9.20 -2.80 -23.98
C ALA A 106 -9.67 -3.46 -22.65
N GLY A 107 -10.19 -2.68 -21.70
CA GLY A 107 -10.64 -3.18 -20.40
C GLY A 107 -9.50 -3.52 -19.42
N ILE A 108 -8.28 -3.11 -19.72
CA ILE A 108 -7.10 -3.33 -18.88
C ILE A 108 -6.98 -2.19 -17.87
N LYS A 109 -6.92 -2.52 -16.59
CA LYS A 109 -6.73 -1.55 -15.51
C LYS A 109 -5.33 -0.95 -15.54
N VAL A 110 -5.25 0.37 -15.53
CA VAL A 110 -3.98 1.10 -15.59
C VAL A 110 -3.74 1.92 -14.33
N ASN A 111 -2.51 1.86 -13.83
CA ASN A 111 -1.97 2.77 -12.84
C ASN A 111 -0.99 3.72 -13.56
N ALA A 112 -1.43 4.96 -13.86
CA ALA A 112 -0.54 5.99 -14.41
C ALA A 112 0.49 6.37 -13.34
N THR A 113 1.77 6.08 -13.60
CA THR A 113 2.84 6.23 -12.61
C THR A 113 3.81 7.36 -12.94
N ALA A 114 4.69 7.67 -11.99
CA ALA A 114 5.64 8.79 -12.07
C ALA A 114 4.95 10.15 -12.27
N CYS A 115 3.74 10.34 -11.74
CA CYS A 115 3.05 11.62 -11.77
C CYS A 115 3.57 12.51 -10.63
N LEU A 116 3.94 13.76 -10.96
CA LEU A 116 4.52 14.72 -10.02
C LEU A 116 3.71 16.03 -9.93
N SER A 117 2.62 16.15 -10.66
CA SER A 117 1.81 17.38 -10.68
C SER A 117 0.32 17.10 -10.83
N PHE A 118 -0.49 18.08 -10.42
CA PHE A 118 -1.92 18.09 -10.65
C PHE A 118 -2.27 17.94 -12.15
N ASN A 119 -1.55 18.64 -13.03
CA ASN A 119 -1.84 18.60 -14.46
C ASN A 119 -1.60 17.20 -15.07
N GLN A 120 -0.53 16.51 -14.66
CA GLN A 120 -0.29 15.12 -15.07
C GLN A 120 -1.39 14.20 -14.55
N ALA A 121 -1.80 14.35 -13.29
CA ALA A 121 -2.88 13.56 -12.70
C ALA A 121 -4.22 13.77 -13.43
N MET A 122 -4.56 15.02 -13.75
CA MET A 122 -5.76 15.37 -14.51
C MET A 122 -5.76 14.71 -15.90
N LEU A 123 -4.64 14.79 -16.62
CA LEU A 123 -4.53 14.19 -17.96
C LEU A 123 -4.57 12.66 -17.90
N ALA A 124 -3.95 12.03 -16.90
CA ALA A 124 -4.03 10.59 -16.67
C ALA A 124 -5.48 10.14 -16.40
N ALA A 125 -6.23 10.87 -15.59
CA ALA A 125 -7.65 10.60 -15.35
C ALA A 125 -8.47 10.71 -16.62
N LYS A 126 -8.24 11.76 -17.41
CA LYS A 126 -8.91 11.97 -18.74
C LYS A 126 -8.59 10.84 -19.71
N ALA A 127 -7.37 10.28 -19.67
CA ALA A 127 -6.98 9.13 -20.48
C ALA A 127 -7.59 7.80 -20.00
N GLY A 128 -8.26 7.78 -18.84
CA GLY A 128 -8.95 6.61 -18.31
C GLY A 128 -8.12 5.76 -17.35
N ALA A 129 -7.07 6.30 -16.73
CA ALA A 129 -6.31 5.60 -15.71
C ALA A 129 -7.22 5.21 -14.54
N THR A 130 -7.14 3.93 -14.10
CA THR A 130 -7.85 3.43 -12.91
C THR A 130 -7.23 4.01 -11.64
N TYR A 131 -5.91 4.03 -11.60
CA TYR A 131 -5.12 4.64 -10.53
C TYR A 131 -4.17 5.68 -11.09
N ILE A 132 -3.86 6.68 -10.27
CA ILE A 132 -2.90 7.76 -10.58
C ILE A 132 -1.92 7.81 -9.43
N SER A 133 -0.68 7.43 -9.67
CA SER A 133 0.37 7.41 -8.64
C SER A 133 1.10 8.75 -8.57
N LEU A 134 0.77 9.54 -7.56
CA LEU A 134 1.48 10.77 -7.18
C LEU A 134 2.65 10.42 -6.25
N PHE A 135 3.86 10.81 -6.62
CA PHE A 135 5.09 10.51 -5.88
C PHE A 135 5.41 11.61 -4.88
N ALA A 136 4.79 11.56 -3.68
CA ALA A 136 4.91 12.60 -2.67
C ALA A 136 6.38 12.96 -2.35
N GLY A 137 7.24 11.99 -2.10
CA GLY A 137 8.64 12.25 -1.80
C GLY A 137 9.38 12.97 -2.92
N ARG A 138 9.08 12.67 -4.20
CA ARG A 138 9.70 13.36 -5.34
C ARG A 138 9.12 14.75 -5.58
N ILE A 139 7.84 14.95 -5.34
CA ILE A 139 7.20 16.28 -5.38
C ILE A 139 7.88 17.19 -4.35
N SER A 140 8.11 16.67 -3.14
CA SER A 140 8.79 17.43 -2.07
C SER A 140 10.27 17.69 -2.37
N ASP A 141 10.96 16.78 -3.07
CA ASP A 141 12.37 17.01 -3.52
C ASP A 141 12.48 18.23 -4.43
N GLU A 142 11.46 18.52 -5.24
CA GLU A 142 11.39 19.70 -6.13
C GLU A 142 10.88 20.96 -5.39
N GLY A 143 10.68 20.89 -4.08
CA GLY A 143 10.23 22.02 -3.26
C GLY A 143 8.74 22.33 -3.34
N ALA A 144 7.93 21.43 -3.92
CA ALA A 144 6.49 21.58 -3.98
C ALA A 144 5.79 20.89 -2.80
N ASP A 145 4.59 21.38 -2.43
CA ASP A 145 3.76 20.76 -1.41
C ASP A 145 2.99 19.57 -2.01
N ALA A 146 3.43 18.34 -1.66
CA ALA A 146 2.80 17.13 -2.12
C ALA A 146 1.35 16.99 -1.64
N SER A 147 1.03 17.47 -0.42
CA SER A 147 -0.31 17.43 0.14
C SER A 147 -1.27 18.31 -0.64
N GLU A 148 -0.81 19.46 -1.11
CA GLU A 148 -1.61 20.36 -1.95
C GLU A 148 -1.89 19.73 -3.33
N VAL A 149 -0.90 19.08 -3.94
CA VAL A 149 -1.10 18.37 -5.21
C VAL A 149 -2.13 17.25 -5.05
N VAL A 150 -2.06 16.47 -3.96
CA VAL A 150 -3.02 15.39 -3.67
C VAL A 150 -4.42 15.97 -3.44
N ARG A 151 -4.54 17.02 -2.60
CA ARG A 151 -5.82 17.67 -2.27
C ARG A 151 -6.49 18.22 -3.51
N SER A 152 -5.79 19.03 -4.28
CA SER A 152 -6.30 19.61 -5.53
C SER A 152 -6.76 18.54 -6.52
N THR A 153 -6.01 17.44 -6.63
CA THR A 153 -6.38 16.30 -7.48
C THR A 153 -7.63 15.60 -6.97
N ALA A 154 -7.72 15.31 -5.67
CA ALA A 154 -8.87 14.65 -5.06
C ALA A 154 -10.16 15.47 -5.22
N GLU A 155 -10.07 16.78 -4.97
CA GLU A 155 -11.20 17.70 -5.15
C GLU A 155 -11.65 17.80 -6.61
N TRP A 156 -10.71 17.83 -7.55
CA TRP A 156 -11.02 17.86 -8.97
C TRP A 156 -11.68 16.57 -9.43
N LEU A 157 -11.14 15.40 -9.07
CA LEU A 157 -11.74 14.09 -9.41
C LEU A 157 -13.17 14.01 -8.89
N LYS A 158 -13.40 14.41 -7.64
CA LYS A 158 -14.73 14.44 -7.02
C LYS A 158 -15.68 15.40 -7.73
N ARG A 159 -15.23 16.63 -8.00
CA ARG A 159 -16.05 17.69 -8.63
C ARG A 159 -16.56 17.30 -10.01
N TRP A 160 -15.71 16.61 -10.78
CA TRP A 160 -16.01 16.23 -12.15
C TRP A 160 -16.38 14.76 -12.29
N ASN A 161 -16.60 14.06 -11.16
CA ASN A 161 -17.04 12.66 -11.09
C ASN A 161 -16.18 11.69 -11.91
N PHE A 162 -14.85 11.81 -11.80
CA PHE A 162 -13.92 10.86 -12.39
C PHE A 162 -13.79 9.61 -11.51
N PRO A 163 -13.81 8.39 -12.10
CA PRO A 163 -13.70 7.15 -11.32
C PRO A 163 -12.27 6.82 -10.88
N SER A 164 -11.27 7.57 -11.34
CA SER A 164 -9.87 7.33 -11.03
C SER A 164 -9.59 7.50 -9.54
N LYS A 165 -8.71 6.65 -8.98
CA LYS A 165 -8.26 6.73 -7.59
C LYS A 165 -6.82 7.22 -7.53
N ILE A 166 -6.52 8.11 -6.59
CA ILE A 166 -5.15 8.56 -6.31
C ILE A 166 -4.45 7.50 -5.47
N ILE A 167 -3.25 7.09 -5.88
CA ILE A 167 -2.27 6.38 -5.04
C ILE A 167 -1.17 7.37 -4.69
N VAL A 168 -0.93 7.59 -3.41
CA VAL A 168 0.26 8.34 -2.96
C VAL A 168 1.38 7.36 -2.68
N GLY A 169 2.48 7.52 -3.39
CA GLY A 169 3.68 6.69 -3.26
C GLY A 169 4.93 7.50 -2.99
N SER A 170 6.09 6.86 -3.04
CA SER A 170 7.38 7.49 -2.70
C SER A 170 7.40 8.01 -1.26
N ILE A 171 6.83 7.22 -0.34
CA ILE A 171 6.78 7.55 1.10
C ILE A 171 8.19 7.46 1.69
N ARG A 172 8.62 8.52 2.37
CA ARG A 172 9.95 8.60 3.02
C ARG A 172 9.89 8.76 4.53
N GLU A 173 8.74 9.16 5.05
CA GLU A 173 8.49 9.40 6.46
C GLU A 173 7.06 9.00 6.81
N THR A 174 6.81 8.61 8.05
CA THR A 174 5.47 8.22 8.51
C THR A 174 4.48 9.37 8.48
N ILE A 175 4.94 10.61 8.67
CA ILE A 175 4.09 11.80 8.60
C ILE A 175 3.46 11.96 7.20
N THR A 176 4.18 11.60 6.14
CA THR A 176 3.66 11.67 4.76
C THR A 176 2.40 10.83 4.58
N VAL A 177 2.25 9.71 5.31
CA VAL A 177 1.05 8.87 5.28
C VAL A 177 -0.15 9.62 5.87
N GLN A 178 0.05 10.29 7.00
CA GLN A 178 -0.98 11.13 7.63
C GLN A 178 -1.38 12.28 6.71
N ASP A 179 -0.40 12.98 6.14
CA ASP A 179 -0.64 14.12 5.25
C ASP A 179 -1.41 13.71 4.00
N ALA A 180 -1.05 12.56 3.40
CA ALA A 180 -1.75 12.01 2.25
C ALA A 180 -3.21 11.64 2.59
N ALA A 181 -3.44 11.05 3.78
CA ALA A 181 -4.77 10.72 4.24
C ALA A 181 -5.65 11.98 4.42
N LEU A 182 -5.11 13.00 5.07
CA LEU A 182 -5.79 14.28 5.30
C LEU A 182 -6.02 15.07 3.99
N ALA A 183 -5.14 14.90 3.02
CA ALA A 183 -5.27 15.50 1.69
C ALA A 183 -6.31 14.81 0.79
N GLY A 184 -6.85 13.66 1.20
CA GLY A 184 -7.89 12.95 0.46
C GLY A 184 -7.37 11.89 -0.51
N ALA A 185 -6.18 11.34 -0.28
CA ALA A 185 -5.69 10.18 -1.03
C ALA A 185 -6.67 9.00 -0.92
N HIS A 186 -6.92 8.31 -2.04
CA HIS A 186 -7.75 7.12 -2.04
C HIS A 186 -6.96 5.89 -1.54
N VAL A 187 -5.68 5.85 -1.87
CA VAL A 187 -4.73 4.79 -1.53
C VAL A 187 -3.40 5.44 -1.13
N VAL A 188 -2.73 4.87 -0.12
CA VAL A 188 -1.31 5.16 0.16
C VAL A 188 -0.54 3.85 0.07
N THR A 189 0.52 3.82 -0.75
CA THR A 189 1.39 2.65 -0.85
C THR A 189 2.64 2.87 -0.01
N ILE A 190 2.84 1.97 0.96
CA ILE A 190 3.76 2.17 2.08
C ILE A 190 4.79 1.04 2.11
N PRO A 191 6.10 1.35 2.05
CA PRO A 191 7.14 0.36 2.30
C PRO A 191 6.99 -0.28 3.69
N PRO A 192 7.18 -1.61 3.84
CA PRO A 192 6.97 -2.34 5.11
C PRO A 192 7.69 -1.75 6.32
N LYS A 193 8.87 -1.17 6.12
CA LYS A 193 9.61 -0.48 7.19
C LYS A 193 8.80 0.65 7.84
N PHE A 194 8.04 1.41 7.04
CA PHE A 194 7.21 2.50 7.57
C PHE A 194 5.92 1.98 8.20
N LEU A 195 5.32 0.90 7.67
CA LEU A 195 4.20 0.23 8.33
C LEU A 195 4.57 -0.19 9.76
N ARG A 196 5.78 -0.73 9.97
CA ARG A 196 6.28 -1.06 11.31
C ARG A 196 6.47 0.19 12.19
N GLN A 197 7.06 1.25 11.63
CA GLN A 197 7.27 2.51 12.36
C GLN A 197 5.96 3.18 12.78
N MET A 198 4.89 3.04 12.00
CA MET A 198 3.57 3.60 12.32
C MET A 198 2.95 2.95 13.56
N ILE A 199 3.31 1.71 13.87
CA ILE A 199 2.81 0.97 15.03
C ILE A 199 3.70 1.19 16.24
N ASP A 200 5.03 1.27 16.03
CA ASP A 200 6.01 1.28 17.11
C ASP A 200 6.11 2.65 17.79
N HIS A 201 5.49 2.76 18.95
CA HIS A 201 5.56 3.97 19.78
C HIS A 201 6.04 3.64 21.19
N LYS A 202 7.10 4.33 21.65
CA LYS A 202 7.74 4.04 22.96
C LYS A 202 6.76 4.09 24.14
N TYR A 203 5.84 5.05 24.12
CA TYR A 203 4.84 5.18 25.19
C TYR A 203 3.75 4.09 25.12
N SER A 204 3.40 3.60 23.95
CA SER A 204 2.50 2.45 23.83
C SER A 204 3.12 1.22 24.48
N ARG A 205 4.41 0.95 24.22
CA ARG A 205 5.16 -0.15 24.88
C ARG A 205 5.26 0.05 26.38
N PHE A 206 5.55 1.27 26.83
CA PHE A 206 5.61 1.60 28.25
C PHE A 206 4.26 1.39 28.93
N THR A 207 3.18 1.90 28.34
CA THR A 207 1.82 1.74 28.87
C THR A 207 1.40 0.28 28.97
N VAL A 208 1.71 -0.53 27.96
CA VAL A 208 1.43 -1.98 27.99
C VAL A 208 2.23 -2.67 29.11
N ALA A 209 3.51 -2.33 29.26
CA ALA A 209 4.34 -2.88 30.36
C ALA A 209 3.77 -2.52 31.74
N GLN A 210 3.31 -1.26 31.92
CA GLN A 210 2.68 -0.82 33.15
C GLN A 210 1.38 -1.60 33.43
N PHE A 211 0.49 -1.73 32.42
CA PHE A 211 -0.76 -2.47 32.58
C PHE A 211 -0.54 -3.95 32.95
N LEU A 212 0.50 -4.57 32.38
CA LEU A 212 0.88 -5.94 32.73
C LEU A 212 1.36 -6.03 34.20
N ALA A 213 2.20 -5.10 34.65
CA ALA A 213 2.67 -5.07 36.02
C ALA A 213 1.52 -4.84 37.04
N ASP A 214 0.61 -3.91 36.72
CA ASP A 214 -0.57 -3.63 37.56
C ASP A 214 -1.50 -4.85 37.62
N GLY A 215 -1.71 -5.52 36.49
CA GLY A 215 -2.53 -6.73 36.42
C GLY A 215 -1.93 -7.89 37.25
N MET A 216 -0.61 -8.06 37.22
CA MET A 216 0.08 -9.06 38.05
C MET A 216 -0.07 -8.74 39.54
N SER A 217 0.13 -7.48 39.96
CA SER A 217 -0.03 -7.03 41.35
C SER A 217 -1.46 -7.20 41.83
N ALA A 218 -2.46 -6.93 41.00
CA ALA A 218 -3.88 -7.16 41.32
C ALA A 218 -4.18 -8.65 41.55
N ALA A 219 -3.66 -9.54 40.69
CA ALA A 219 -3.84 -10.99 40.81
C ALA A 219 -3.19 -11.53 42.07
N GLU A 220 -1.99 -11.02 42.45
CA GLU A 220 -1.32 -11.39 43.69
C GLU A 220 -2.13 -10.96 44.94
N ARG A 221 -2.66 -9.72 44.94
CA ARG A 221 -3.52 -9.23 46.04
C ARG A 221 -4.79 -10.03 46.15
N MET A 222 -5.43 -10.41 45.05
CA MET A 222 -6.63 -11.27 45.05
C MET A 222 -6.30 -12.64 45.65
N ARG A 223 -5.23 -13.29 45.25
CA ARG A 223 -4.79 -14.58 45.83
C ARG A 223 -4.52 -14.48 47.33
N ALA A 224 -3.85 -13.42 47.76
CA ALA A 224 -3.59 -13.19 49.17
C ALA A 224 -4.89 -13.02 49.99
N LEU A 225 -5.87 -12.31 49.42
CA LEU A 225 -7.19 -12.13 50.04
C LEU A 225 -7.97 -13.47 50.11
N GLU A 226 -8.00 -14.27 49.04
CA GLU A 226 -8.63 -15.59 49.03
C GLU A 226 -8.04 -16.52 50.08
N VAL A 227 -6.72 -16.53 50.22
CA VAL A 227 -6.02 -17.27 51.29
C VAL A 227 -6.44 -16.78 52.68
N SER A 228 -6.50 -15.46 52.90
CA SER A 228 -6.90 -14.87 54.18
C SER A 228 -8.33 -15.14 54.58
N LEU A 229 -9.23 -15.31 53.60
CA LEU A 229 -10.64 -15.60 53.78
C LEU A 229 -10.94 -17.11 53.86
N GLY A 230 -9.91 -17.98 53.79
CA GLY A 230 -10.06 -19.45 53.80
C GLY A 230 -10.83 -19.99 52.57
N ILE A 231 -10.90 -19.22 51.48
CA ILE A 231 -11.51 -19.65 50.23
C ILE A 231 -10.47 -20.53 49.50
N ASN A 232 -10.53 -21.86 49.72
CA ASN A 232 -9.70 -22.81 49.00
C ASN A 232 -10.05 -22.69 47.48
N GLY A 233 -9.11 -22.26 46.68
CA GLY A 233 -9.23 -22.17 45.26
C GLY A 233 -9.55 -23.52 44.64
N GLY A 234 -10.85 -23.79 44.41
CA GLY A 234 -11.31 -24.91 43.61
C GLY A 234 -10.72 -24.80 42.22
N GLY A 235 -10.03 -25.84 41.79
CA GLY A 235 -9.22 -26.04 40.59
C GLY A 235 -9.50 -25.11 39.43
N ALA A 236 -8.54 -24.26 39.13
CA ALA A 236 -8.50 -23.54 37.87
C ALA A 236 -8.41 -24.56 36.71
N LYS A 237 -9.52 -24.84 36.03
CA LYS A 237 -9.51 -25.46 34.71
C LYS A 237 -8.63 -24.58 33.82
N LYS A 238 -7.50 -25.13 33.34
CA LYS A 238 -6.65 -24.48 32.35
C LYS A 238 -7.55 -24.00 31.21
N ALA A 239 -7.59 -22.69 31.00
CA ALA A 239 -8.21 -22.14 29.81
C ALA A 239 -7.56 -22.76 28.57
N PRO A 240 -8.33 -23.16 27.54
CA PRO A 240 -7.74 -23.70 26.33
C PRO A 240 -6.87 -22.63 25.68
N ALA A 241 -5.64 -23.00 25.33
CA ALA A 241 -4.73 -22.16 24.58
C ALA A 241 -5.41 -21.76 23.26
N VAL A 242 -5.66 -20.46 23.10
CA VAL A 242 -6.08 -19.90 21.82
C VAL A 242 -4.90 -20.05 20.88
N ARG A 243 -4.95 -21.05 20.00
CA ARG A 243 -4.05 -21.13 18.86
C ARG A 243 -4.50 -20.09 17.86
N VAL A 244 -3.76 -19.02 17.79
CA VAL A 244 -3.80 -18.10 16.65
C VAL A 244 -3.23 -18.89 15.45
N LYS A 245 -4.09 -19.20 14.49
CA LYS A 245 -3.69 -19.78 13.20
C LYS A 245 -3.26 -18.64 12.26
#